data_ddb641018fef6e2ea9b75ce3dc31c26c
#
_entry.id   ddb641018fef6e2ea9b75ce3dc31c26c
#
_cell.length_a   1.000
_cell.length_b   1.000
_cell.length_c   1.000
_cell.angle_alpha   90.00
_cell.angle_beta   90.00
_cell.angle_gamma   90.00
#
_symmetry.space_group_name_H-M   'P 1'
#
loop_
_entity.id
_entity.type
_entity.pdbx_description
1 polymer ?
#
loop_
_entity_poly.entity_id
_entity_poly.type
_entity_poly.pdbx_seq_one_letter_code
_entity_poly.pdbx_strand_id
1 'polypeptide(L)'
;RMTRFANKVAVVTGAGQGMGRAIAQRLIREGARVVAVDVQEASARETIEQAGGDAAGVAQVCNIADSAAVKRLFAGVDERYGRLDVLVNNAGIGSAKGDGFAKLLARMGERGQQLARGETPTVFPDITIDMEDEGWHGVLNVNLHGTFYCTREALRLMVKHNIKGAIVNLSSTSALSGEGAPHYAASKAALVGMVRSMARELGPRGIRINNVMPGAVDTPILKNVSQEWKNQMIAAIPLGRIAEPNDIASVVAFLASDEAAMITGADIVANGGSYFK
;
A
#
# COMPACT_ATOMS: atom_id res chain seq x y z
N ARG A 1 -0.79 -19.08 -20.56
CA ARG A 1 -0.95 -17.84 -19.75
C ARG A 1 -1.80 -18.18 -18.55
N MET A 2 -1.33 -17.88 -17.34
CA MET A 2 -2.19 -17.97 -16.15
C MET A 2 -3.29 -16.93 -16.26
N THR A 3 -4.56 -17.35 -16.18
CA THR A 3 -5.75 -16.49 -16.29
C THR A 3 -6.56 -16.50 -14.99
N ARG A 4 -5.83 -16.37 -13.84
CA ARG A 4 -6.43 -16.45 -12.50
C ARG A 4 -7.55 -15.44 -12.26
N PHE A 5 -7.53 -14.34 -13.02
CA PHE A 5 -8.49 -13.23 -12.88
C PHE A 5 -9.37 -13.06 -14.13
N ALA A 6 -9.52 -14.09 -14.96
CA ALA A 6 -10.41 -14.02 -16.12
C ALA A 6 -11.83 -13.61 -15.68
N ASN A 7 -12.40 -12.60 -16.35
CA ASN A 7 -13.71 -12.02 -16.07
C ASN A 7 -13.84 -11.37 -14.66
N LYS A 8 -12.75 -11.14 -13.94
CA LYS A 8 -12.75 -10.44 -12.66
C LYS A 8 -12.45 -8.95 -12.86
N VAL A 9 -13.05 -8.10 -12.00
CA VAL A 9 -12.82 -6.66 -11.93
C VAL A 9 -12.03 -6.35 -10.66
N ALA A 10 -10.94 -5.58 -10.81
CA ALA A 10 -10.10 -5.18 -9.70
C ALA A 10 -9.97 -3.65 -9.61
N VAL A 11 -9.97 -3.11 -8.40
CA VAL A 11 -9.59 -1.72 -8.11
C VAL A 11 -8.24 -1.75 -7.42
N VAL A 12 -7.29 -0.95 -7.91
CA VAL A 12 -5.96 -0.78 -7.30
C VAL A 12 -5.74 0.70 -7.02
N THR A 13 -5.57 1.08 -5.76
CA THR A 13 -5.30 2.46 -5.35
C THR A 13 -3.80 2.76 -5.34
N GLY A 14 -3.41 4.02 -5.63
CA GLY A 14 -2.00 4.39 -5.79
C GLY A 14 -1.35 3.64 -6.97
N ALA A 15 -2.10 3.42 -8.04
CA ALA A 15 -1.70 2.59 -9.17
C ALA A 15 -0.81 3.32 -10.20
N GLY A 16 -0.51 4.60 -9.99
CA GLY A 16 0.25 5.40 -10.95
C GLY A 16 1.74 5.07 -11.02
N GLN A 17 2.31 4.45 -9.99
CA GLN A 17 3.75 4.16 -9.92
C GLN A 17 4.09 3.02 -8.94
N GLY A 18 5.35 2.61 -8.93
CA GLY A 18 5.91 1.68 -7.93
C GLY A 18 5.13 0.37 -7.81
N MET A 19 4.85 -0.04 -6.57
CA MET A 19 4.13 -1.28 -6.29
C MET A 19 2.72 -1.29 -6.88
N GLY A 20 1.98 -0.16 -6.77
CA GLY A 20 0.62 -0.08 -7.29
C GLY A 20 0.55 -0.29 -8.81
N ARG A 21 1.47 0.30 -9.58
CA ARG A 21 1.60 0.05 -11.02
C ARG A 21 1.90 -1.42 -11.30
N ALA A 22 2.89 -1.99 -10.61
CA ALA A 22 3.27 -3.39 -10.81
C ALA A 22 2.12 -4.36 -10.48
N ILE A 23 1.37 -4.09 -9.40
CA ILE A 23 0.18 -4.85 -9.00
C ILE A 23 -0.91 -4.76 -10.07
N ALA A 24 -1.26 -3.54 -10.51
CA ALA A 24 -2.28 -3.34 -11.54
C ALA A 24 -1.92 -4.09 -12.84
N GLN A 25 -0.69 -3.93 -13.32
CA GLN A 25 -0.19 -4.61 -14.51
C GLN A 25 -0.13 -6.14 -14.33
N ARG A 26 0.20 -6.63 -13.13
CA ARG A 26 0.18 -8.07 -12.84
C ARG A 26 -1.23 -8.65 -12.93
N LEU A 27 -2.22 -8.00 -12.32
CA LEU A 27 -3.62 -8.44 -12.38
C LEU A 27 -4.15 -8.43 -13.82
N ILE A 28 -3.81 -7.40 -14.63
CA ILE A 28 -4.17 -7.30 -16.05
C ILE A 28 -3.55 -8.47 -16.83
N ARG A 29 -2.24 -8.73 -16.67
CA ARG A 29 -1.58 -9.85 -17.36
C ARG A 29 -2.20 -11.20 -17.05
N GLU A 30 -2.85 -11.32 -15.90
CA GLU A 30 -3.55 -12.54 -15.47
C GLU A 30 -5.07 -12.51 -15.73
N GLY A 31 -5.54 -11.55 -16.51
CA GLY A 31 -6.88 -11.53 -17.10
C GLY A 31 -7.91 -10.64 -16.40
N ALA A 32 -7.53 -9.88 -15.38
CA ALA A 32 -8.43 -8.90 -14.74
C ALA A 32 -8.67 -7.68 -15.63
N ARG A 33 -9.85 -7.07 -15.50
CA ARG A 33 -10.07 -5.67 -15.83
C ARG A 33 -9.76 -4.81 -14.60
N VAL A 34 -8.87 -3.82 -14.75
CA VAL A 34 -8.39 -3.03 -13.64
C VAL A 34 -8.85 -1.58 -13.72
N VAL A 35 -9.35 -1.07 -12.61
CA VAL A 35 -9.51 0.37 -12.37
C VAL A 35 -8.27 0.84 -11.62
N ALA A 36 -7.36 1.50 -12.34
CA ALA A 36 -6.14 2.06 -11.79
C ALA A 36 -6.45 3.44 -11.20
N VAL A 37 -6.38 3.56 -9.88
CA VAL A 37 -6.75 4.77 -9.14
C VAL A 37 -5.50 5.47 -8.65
N ASP A 38 -5.36 6.76 -8.96
CA ASP A 38 -4.29 7.61 -8.43
C ASP A 38 -4.78 9.07 -8.33
N VAL A 39 -4.08 9.91 -7.58
CA VAL A 39 -4.31 11.35 -7.58
C VAL A 39 -3.72 12.02 -8.82
N GLN A 40 -2.77 11.36 -9.48
CA GLN A 40 -2.12 11.81 -10.72
C GLN A 40 -2.70 11.05 -11.92
N GLU A 41 -3.58 11.70 -12.68
CA GLU A 41 -4.26 11.10 -13.82
C GLU A 41 -3.29 10.52 -14.86
N ALA A 42 -2.28 11.29 -15.24
CA ALA A 42 -1.31 10.88 -16.25
C ALA A 42 -0.60 9.58 -15.88
N SER A 43 -0.20 9.43 -14.61
CA SER A 43 0.50 8.23 -14.12
C SER A 43 -0.42 7.01 -14.07
N ALA A 44 -1.68 7.18 -13.66
CA ALA A 44 -2.67 6.10 -13.69
C ALA A 44 -3.00 5.66 -15.13
N ARG A 45 -3.13 6.61 -16.05
CA ARG A 45 -3.36 6.36 -17.49
C ARG A 45 -2.19 5.60 -18.09
N GLU A 46 -0.95 6.04 -17.86
CA GLU A 46 0.25 5.34 -18.31
C GLU A 46 0.29 3.87 -17.87
N THR A 47 -0.13 3.59 -16.61
CA THR A 47 -0.21 2.22 -16.08
C THR A 47 -1.13 1.33 -16.93
N ILE A 48 -2.28 1.83 -17.33
CA ILE A 48 -3.26 1.11 -18.18
C ILE A 48 -2.75 0.98 -19.61
N GLU A 49 -2.20 2.05 -20.20
CA GLU A 49 -1.66 2.04 -21.57
C GLU A 49 -0.55 1.00 -21.74
N GLN A 50 0.40 0.97 -20.79
CA GLN A 50 1.49 -0.03 -20.79
C GLN A 50 1.01 -1.48 -20.63
N ALA A 51 -0.20 -1.69 -20.13
CA ALA A 51 -0.76 -3.01 -19.87
C ALA A 51 -1.75 -3.51 -20.94
N GLY A 52 -2.06 -2.71 -21.96
CA GLY A 52 -2.96 -3.08 -23.06
C GLY A 52 -4.09 -2.09 -23.32
N GLY A 53 -4.04 -0.90 -22.74
CA GLY A 53 -5.00 0.19 -22.97
C GLY A 53 -6.40 -0.11 -22.45
N ASP A 54 -7.42 0.45 -23.09
CA ASP A 54 -8.83 0.38 -22.66
C ASP A 54 -9.39 -1.04 -22.53
N ALA A 55 -8.82 -2.00 -23.26
CA ALA A 55 -9.20 -3.41 -23.13
C ALA A 55 -8.77 -4.01 -21.79
N ALA A 56 -7.71 -3.46 -21.18
CA ALA A 56 -7.15 -3.90 -19.90
C ALA A 56 -7.83 -3.26 -18.69
N GLY A 57 -8.36 -2.04 -18.84
CA GLY A 57 -8.98 -1.33 -17.73
C GLY A 57 -9.13 0.17 -17.99
N VAL A 58 -9.26 0.92 -16.89
CA VAL A 58 -9.41 2.39 -16.94
C VAL A 58 -8.61 3.05 -15.84
N ALA A 59 -8.14 4.27 -16.11
CA ALA A 59 -7.57 5.16 -15.10
C ALA A 59 -8.67 6.01 -14.47
N GLN A 60 -8.59 6.23 -13.15
CA GLN A 60 -9.51 7.07 -12.40
C GLN A 60 -8.75 7.96 -11.42
N VAL A 61 -9.09 9.25 -11.40
CA VAL A 61 -8.54 10.19 -10.43
C VAL A 61 -9.36 10.14 -9.14
N CYS A 62 -8.71 9.85 -8.03
CA CYS A 62 -9.36 9.91 -6.73
C CYS A 62 -8.33 10.17 -5.61
N ASN A 63 -8.60 11.18 -4.80
CA ASN A 63 -7.97 11.30 -3.48
C ASN A 63 -8.74 10.41 -2.50
N ILE A 64 -8.13 9.30 -2.09
CA ILE A 64 -8.80 8.35 -1.20
C ILE A 64 -9.04 8.89 0.22
N ALA A 65 -8.37 9.97 0.62
CA ALA A 65 -8.65 10.66 1.88
C ALA A 65 -10.00 11.39 1.88
N ASP A 66 -10.59 11.62 0.70
CA ASP A 66 -11.95 12.19 0.54
C ASP A 66 -12.99 11.06 0.40
N SER A 67 -13.76 10.86 1.47
CA SER A 67 -14.83 9.85 1.50
C SER A 67 -15.90 10.05 0.42
N ALA A 68 -16.20 11.31 0.04
CA ALA A 68 -17.18 11.60 -1.01
C ALA A 68 -16.61 11.24 -2.40
N ALA A 69 -15.33 11.54 -2.64
CA ALA A 69 -14.65 11.13 -3.88
C ALA A 69 -14.59 9.60 -4.01
N VAL A 70 -14.29 8.90 -2.92
CA VAL A 70 -14.29 7.42 -2.90
C VAL A 70 -15.68 6.86 -3.23
N LYS A 71 -16.76 7.43 -2.66
CA LYS A 71 -18.13 7.01 -3.00
C LYS A 71 -18.42 7.17 -4.50
N ARG A 72 -18.02 8.30 -5.10
CA ARG A 72 -18.21 8.53 -6.55
C ARG A 72 -17.39 7.54 -7.38
N LEU A 73 -16.15 7.26 -6.98
CA LEU A 73 -15.31 6.28 -7.65
C LEU A 73 -16.00 4.91 -7.73
N PHE A 74 -16.46 4.39 -6.59
CA PHE A 74 -17.07 3.05 -6.55
C PHE A 74 -18.46 3.03 -7.21
N ALA A 75 -19.22 4.13 -7.20
CA ALA A 75 -20.42 4.26 -8.02
C ALA A 75 -20.14 4.13 -9.52
N GLY A 76 -19.06 4.76 -10.01
CA GLY A 76 -18.60 4.60 -11.39
C GLY A 76 -18.12 3.18 -11.72
N VAL A 77 -17.50 2.48 -10.76
CA VAL A 77 -17.14 1.05 -10.91
C VAL A 77 -18.40 0.21 -11.06
N ASP A 78 -19.41 0.45 -10.23
CA ASP A 78 -20.68 -0.24 -10.29
C ASP A 78 -21.41 -0.02 -11.63
N GLU A 79 -21.53 1.24 -12.06
CA GLU A 79 -22.17 1.61 -13.32
C GLU A 79 -21.47 0.96 -14.52
N ARG A 80 -20.14 0.94 -14.53
CA ARG A 80 -19.35 0.44 -15.67
C ARG A 80 -19.29 -1.09 -15.76
N TYR A 81 -19.18 -1.77 -14.59
CA TYR A 81 -18.86 -3.18 -14.56
C TYR A 81 -19.93 -4.05 -13.87
N GLY A 82 -20.79 -3.49 -13.04
CA GLY A 82 -21.79 -4.23 -12.27
C GLY A 82 -21.19 -5.28 -11.32
N ARG A 83 -19.90 -5.17 -11.01
CA ARG A 83 -19.18 -6.13 -10.15
C ARG A 83 -17.86 -5.55 -9.63
N LEU A 84 -17.39 -6.11 -8.53
CA LEU A 84 -16.03 -5.91 -8.02
C LEU A 84 -15.57 -7.19 -7.32
N ASP A 85 -14.46 -7.75 -7.79
CA ASP A 85 -13.92 -9.02 -7.28
C ASP A 85 -12.70 -8.80 -6.40
N VAL A 86 -11.88 -7.79 -6.68
CA VAL A 86 -10.62 -7.53 -5.99
C VAL A 86 -10.50 -6.05 -5.66
N LEU A 87 -10.17 -5.75 -4.39
CA LEU A 87 -9.67 -4.43 -4.00
C LEU A 87 -8.24 -4.56 -3.51
N VAL A 88 -7.34 -3.74 -4.05
CA VAL A 88 -5.98 -3.59 -3.52
C VAL A 88 -5.80 -2.16 -3.00
N ASN A 89 -5.75 -2.02 -1.68
CA ASN A 89 -5.45 -0.77 -1.00
C ASN A 89 -3.93 -0.61 -0.93
N ASN A 90 -3.35 -0.02 -1.97
CA ASN A 90 -1.92 0.23 -2.05
C ASN A 90 -1.55 1.71 -1.81
N ALA A 91 -2.45 2.65 -2.09
CA ALA A 91 -2.17 4.06 -1.86
C ALA A 91 -1.76 4.33 -0.40
N GLY A 92 -0.69 5.07 -0.24
CA GLY A 92 -0.16 5.44 1.06
C GLY A 92 0.99 6.43 0.92
N ILE A 93 1.21 7.22 1.97
CA ILE A 93 2.28 8.20 2.08
C ILE A 93 3.07 7.98 3.36
N GLY A 94 4.38 8.29 3.33
CA GLY A 94 5.26 8.18 4.48
C GLY A 94 5.41 9.48 5.27
N SER A 95 5.02 10.61 4.66
CA SER A 95 5.22 11.94 5.20
C SER A 95 4.11 12.88 4.75
N ALA A 96 3.81 13.89 5.57
CA ALA A 96 2.86 14.95 5.28
C ALA A 96 3.39 16.30 5.82
N LYS A 97 2.82 17.40 5.33
CA LYS A 97 3.18 18.74 5.81
C LYS A 97 2.98 18.83 7.34
N GLY A 98 3.97 19.36 8.06
CA GLY A 98 3.91 19.52 9.52
C GLY A 98 4.25 18.25 10.32
N ASP A 99 4.78 17.19 9.72
CA ASP A 99 5.12 15.94 10.40
C ASP A 99 6.50 15.91 11.11
N GLY A 100 7.24 17.02 11.08
CA GLY A 100 8.56 17.11 11.68
C GLY A 100 9.69 16.43 10.89
N PHE A 101 9.41 15.79 9.75
CA PHE A 101 10.40 14.99 9.01
C PHE A 101 11.59 15.82 8.49
N ALA A 102 11.37 17.06 8.05
CA ALA A 102 12.45 17.94 7.62
C ALA A 102 13.42 18.29 8.76
N LYS A 103 12.89 18.54 9.96
CA LYS A 103 13.71 18.78 11.17
C LYS A 103 14.46 17.50 11.58
N LEU A 104 13.83 16.35 11.52
CA LEU A 104 14.46 15.05 11.75
C LEU A 104 15.69 14.86 10.85
N LEU A 105 15.55 15.08 9.55
CA LEU A 105 16.67 14.92 8.61
C LEU A 105 17.84 15.86 8.92
N ALA A 106 17.56 17.14 9.25
CA ALA A 106 18.59 18.10 9.65
C ALA A 106 19.32 17.63 10.93
N ARG A 107 18.58 17.21 11.96
CA ARG A 107 19.16 16.72 13.22
C ARG A 107 19.97 15.44 13.03
N MET A 108 19.50 14.53 12.20
CA MET A 108 20.23 13.29 11.93
C MET A 108 21.54 13.57 11.18
N GLY A 109 21.58 14.56 10.28
CA GLY A 109 22.79 15.02 9.63
C GLY A 109 23.80 15.59 10.63
N GLU A 110 23.37 16.48 11.53
CA GLU A 110 24.22 17.05 12.58
C GLU A 110 24.72 15.97 13.55
N ARG A 111 23.85 15.08 14.00
CA ARG A 111 24.22 13.95 14.85
C ARG A 111 25.27 13.05 14.19
N GLY A 112 25.13 12.78 12.89
CA GLY A 112 26.11 12.01 12.12
C GLY A 112 27.49 12.71 12.10
N GLN A 113 27.52 14.03 11.95
CA GLN A 113 28.77 14.80 12.01
C GLN A 113 29.41 14.75 13.41
N GLN A 114 28.64 14.86 14.49
CA GLN A 114 29.15 14.73 15.85
C GLN A 114 29.79 13.35 16.07
N LEU A 115 29.11 12.27 15.65
CA LEU A 115 29.64 10.91 15.74
C LEU A 115 30.94 10.74 14.92
N ALA A 116 30.99 11.30 13.70
CA ALA A 116 32.19 11.22 12.84
C ALA A 116 33.40 11.94 13.45
N ARG A 117 33.18 12.96 14.30
CA ARG A 117 34.22 13.64 15.06
C ARG A 117 34.57 12.97 16.40
N GLY A 118 33.94 11.82 16.72
CA GLY A 118 34.15 11.12 17.99
C GLY A 118 33.47 11.80 19.19
N GLU A 119 32.55 12.72 18.96
CA GLU A 119 31.84 13.46 19.99
C GLU A 119 30.63 12.64 20.51
N THR A 120 30.26 12.84 21.77
CA THR A 120 28.98 12.35 22.27
C THR A 120 27.86 13.20 21.66
N PRO A 121 26.90 12.61 20.91
CA PRO A 121 25.85 13.38 20.28
C PRO A 121 24.98 14.12 21.29
N THR A 122 24.75 15.41 21.05
CA THR A 122 23.85 16.27 21.83
C THR A 122 22.54 16.58 21.11
N VAL A 123 22.43 16.13 19.86
CA VAL A 123 21.25 16.32 19.00
C VAL A 123 20.47 14.99 18.93
N PHE A 124 19.15 15.08 19.11
CA PHE A 124 18.23 13.94 19.15
C PHE A 124 17.19 14.02 18.01
N PRO A 125 16.59 12.89 17.61
CA PRO A 125 15.61 12.86 16.52
C PRO A 125 14.39 13.74 16.75
N ASP A 126 13.77 13.68 17.92
CA ASP A 126 12.65 14.51 18.40
C ASP A 126 11.45 14.64 17.45
N ILE A 127 11.27 13.68 16.53
CA ILE A 127 10.22 13.73 15.53
C ILE A 127 8.82 13.79 16.15
N THR A 128 8.60 13.09 17.25
CA THR A 128 7.30 13.11 17.95
C THR A 128 6.98 14.46 18.56
N ILE A 129 8.01 15.16 19.09
CA ILE A 129 7.86 16.49 19.68
C ILE A 129 7.60 17.55 18.61
N ASP A 130 8.20 17.39 17.45
CA ASP A 130 8.09 18.34 16.32
C ASP A 130 6.88 18.09 15.41
N MET A 131 6.13 17.01 15.65
CA MET A 131 4.98 16.63 14.84
C MET A 131 3.77 17.47 15.22
N GLU A 132 3.26 18.24 14.26
CA GLU A 132 2.02 18.98 14.38
C GLU A 132 0.81 18.09 14.06
N ASP A 133 -0.37 18.45 14.55
CA ASP A 133 -1.62 17.71 14.28
C ASP A 133 -1.90 17.57 12.77
N GLU A 134 -1.56 18.58 11.95
CA GLU A 134 -1.69 18.54 10.49
C GLU A 134 -0.87 17.39 9.89
N GLY A 135 0.36 17.21 10.34
CA GLY A 135 1.24 16.13 9.88
C GLY A 135 0.74 14.75 10.29
N TRP A 136 0.32 14.61 11.55
CA TRP A 136 -0.30 13.39 12.06
C TRP A 136 -1.53 13.01 11.24
N HIS A 137 -2.49 13.91 11.12
CA HIS A 137 -3.73 13.67 10.38
C HIS A 137 -3.48 13.45 8.87
N GLY A 138 -2.51 14.15 8.28
CA GLY A 138 -2.20 14.02 6.87
C GLY A 138 -1.88 12.58 6.47
N VAL A 139 -1.02 11.89 7.23
CA VAL A 139 -0.67 10.49 6.97
C VAL A 139 -1.81 9.54 7.32
N LEU A 140 -2.49 9.72 8.47
CA LEU A 140 -3.61 8.86 8.83
C LEU A 140 -4.79 8.96 7.86
N ASN A 141 -5.08 10.15 7.36
CA ASN A 141 -6.17 10.38 6.41
C ASN A 141 -6.00 9.55 5.13
N VAL A 142 -4.78 9.44 4.61
CA VAL A 142 -4.51 8.61 3.42
C VAL A 142 -4.41 7.13 3.81
N ASN A 143 -3.50 6.80 4.74
CA ASN A 143 -3.10 5.42 4.97
C ASN A 143 -4.16 4.58 5.69
N LEU A 144 -4.92 5.19 6.58
CA LEU A 144 -5.93 4.50 7.40
C LEU A 144 -7.36 4.83 6.96
N HIS A 145 -7.74 6.10 7.00
CA HIS A 145 -9.12 6.50 6.68
C HIS A 145 -9.44 6.21 5.21
N GLY A 146 -8.53 6.54 4.27
CA GLY A 146 -8.69 6.24 2.85
C GLY A 146 -8.80 4.75 2.57
N THR A 147 -7.96 3.94 3.21
CA THR A 147 -8.05 2.47 3.13
C THR A 147 -9.41 1.97 3.64
N PHE A 148 -9.89 2.50 4.76
CA PHE A 148 -11.21 2.16 5.28
C PHE A 148 -12.34 2.59 4.32
N TYR A 149 -12.28 3.81 3.76
CA TYR A 149 -13.31 4.28 2.84
C TYR A 149 -13.39 3.41 1.58
N CYS A 150 -12.25 3.09 0.97
CA CYS A 150 -12.21 2.20 -0.19
C CYS A 150 -12.73 0.80 0.16
N THR A 151 -12.30 0.24 1.30
CA THR A 151 -12.76 -1.06 1.77
C THR A 151 -14.27 -1.08 1.97
N ARG A 152 -14.83 -0.08 2.64
CA ARG A 152 -16.28 0.02 2.87
C ARG A 152 -17.09 0.08 1.58
N GLU A 153 -16.69 0.90 0.62
CA GLU A 153 -17.41 1.02 -0.65
C GLU A 153 -17.25 -0.24 -1.52
N ALA A 154 -16.07 -0.86 -1.51
CA ALA A 154 -15.86 -2.16 -2.16
C ALA A 154 -16.78 -3.25 -1.58
N LEU A 155 -16.88 -3.32 -0.26
CA LEU A 155 -17.77 -4.27 0.42
C LEU A 155 -19.23 -4.04 0.06
N ARG A 156 -19.68 -2.78 -0.08
CA ARG A 156 -21.04 -2.47 -0.54
C ARG A 156 -21.33 -3.07 -1.92
N LEU A 157 -20.38 -2.98 -2.85
CA LEU A 157 -20.51 -3.58 -4.18
C LEU A 157 -20.46 -5.10 -4.13
N MET A 158 -19.49 -5.67 -3.41
CA MET A 158 -19.38 -7.13 -3.28
C MET A 158 -20.66 -7.74 -2.69
N VAL A 159 -21.22 -7.10 -1.66
CA VAL A 159 -22.48 -7.56 -1.03
C VAL A 159 -23.66 -7.36 -1.97
N LYS A 160 -23.80 -6.20 -2.63
CA LYS A 160 -24.86 -5.90 -3.60
C LYS A 160 -24.95 -6.94 -4.71
N HIS A 161 -23.81 -7.36 -5.23
CA HIS A 161 -23.73 -8.30 -6.36
C HIS A 161 -23.44 -9.75 -5.95
N ASN A 162 -23.47 -10.05 -4.64
CA ASN A 162 -23.18 -11.39 -4.09
C ASN A 162 -21.82 -11.96 -4.55
N ILE A 163 -20.79 -11.12 -4.59
CA ILE A 163 -19.44 -11.48 -5.01
C ILE A 163 -18.62 -11.94 -3.79
N LYS A 164 -18.03 -13.12 -3.89
CA LYS A 164 -17.04 -13.64 -2.95
C LYS A 164 -15.68 -13.05 -3.31
N GLY A 165 -15.42 -11.82 -2.89
CA GLY A 165 -14.25 -11.04 -3.29
C GLY A 165 -13.03 -11.23 -2.41
N ALA A 166 -11.93 -10.57 -2.80
CA ALA A 166 -10.71 -10.50 -2.03
C ALA A 166 -10.23 -9.05 -1.87
N ILE A 167 -9.86 -8.68 -0.65
CA ILE A 167 -9.30 -7.37 -0.32
C ILE A 167 -7.87 -7.59 0.18
N VAL A 168 -6.90 -6.86 -0.41
CA VAL A 168 -5.50 -6.91 -0.01
C VAL A 168 -5.04 -5.48 0.33
N ASN A 169 -4.57 -5.29 1.56
CA ASN A 169 -4.03 -4.00 1.97
C ASN A 169 -2.49 -4.05 2.00
N LEU A 170 -1.84 -2.99 1.54
CA LEU A 170 -0.42 -2.79 1.71
C LEU A 170 -0.18 -2.12 3.08
N SER A 171 0.15 -2.94 4.08
CA SER A 171 0.69 -2.50 5.35
C SER A 171 2.20 -2.22 5.22
N SER A 172 2.99 -2.55 6.21
CA SER A 172 4.46 -2.43 6.23
C SER A 172 5.01 -3.26 7.37
N THR A 173 6.26 -3.70 7.28
CA THR A 173 7.01 -4.21 8.43
C THR A 173 7.14 -3.19 9.55
N SER A 174 7.07 -1.88 9.24
CA SER A 174 7.03 -0.80 10.25
C SER A 174 5.89 -0.95 11.27
N ALA A 175 4.79 -1.61 10.89
CA ALA A 175 3.68 -1.93 11.79
C ALA A 175 4.08 -2.87 12.94
N LEU A 176 5.18 -3.60 12.78
CA LEU A 176 5.67 -4.61 13.72
C LEU A 176 7.01 -4.21 14.34
N SER A 177 7.94 -3.70 13.53
CA SER A 177 9.29 -3.31 13.95
C SER A 177 9.34 -1.96 14.65
N GLY A 178 8.35 -1.08 14.40
CA GLY A 178 8.37 0.30 14.88
C GLY A 178 9.32 1.21 14.09
N GLU A 179 9.89 0.76 12.97
CA GLU A 179 10.74 1.59 12.11
C GLU A 179 9.92 2.66 11.40
N GLY A 180 10.50 3.85 11.25
CA GLY A 180 9.86 4.99 10.60
C GLY A 180 9.18 5.95 11.56
N ALA A 181 8.49 6.94 11.01
CA ALA A 181 7.82 7.98 11.79
C ALA A 181 6.57 7.44 12.53
N PRO A 182 6.26 7.95 13.73
CA PRO A 182 5.17 7.44 14.57
C PRO A 182 3.80 7.36 13.87
N HIS A 183 3.41 8.40 13.12
CA HIS A 183 2.15 8.41 12.38
C HIS A 183 2.10 7.33 11.28
N TYR A 184 3.22 7.08 10.60
CA TYR A 184 3.30 6.03 9.59
C TYR A 184 3.17 4.65 10.21
N ALA A 185 4.00 4.35 11.23
CA ALA A 185 3.95 3.08 11.95
C ALA A 185 2.56 2.83 12.55
N ALA A 186 1.97 3.84 13.22
CA ALA A 186 0.61 3.75 13.76
C ALA A 186 -0.43 3.48 12.68
N SER A 187 -0.38 4.18 11.52
CA SER A 187 -1.31 3.96 10.42
C SER A 187 -1.24 2.55 9.86
N LYS A 188 -0.03 1.98 9.73
CA LYS A 188 0.18 0.63 9.21
C LYS A 188 -0.15 -0.45 10.24
N ALA A 189 0.08 -0.20 11.52
CA ALA A 189 -0.32 -1.09 12.61
C ALA A 189 -1.85 -1.14 12.77
N ALA A 190 -2.55 -0.03 12.56
CA ALA A 190 -4.02 0.00 12.60
C ALA A 190 -4.66 -0.93 11.56
N LEU A 191 -4.04 -1.13 10.39
CA LEU A 191 -4.52 -2.08 9.37
C LEU A 191 -4.50 -3.53 9.87
N VAL A 192 -3.59 -3.89 10.78
CA VAL A 192 -3.53 -5.22 11.38
C VAL A 192 -4.80 -5.51 12.19
N GLY A 193 -5.17 -4.57 13.08
CA GLY A 193 -6.41 -4.67 13.87
C GLY A 193 -7.66 -4.67 12.98
N MET A 194 -7.70 -3.78 11.98
CA MET A 194 -8.81 -3.67 11.04
C MET A 194 -9.04 -4.96 10.27
N VAL A 195 -7.99 -5.56 9.72
CA VAL A 195 -8.08 -6.82 8.95
C VAL A 195 -8.57 -7.97 9.82
N ARG A 196 -8.05 -8.11 11.03
CA ARG A 196 -8.47 -9.18 11.97
C ARG A 196 -9.95 -9.08 12.35
N SER A 197 -10.44 -7.87 12.60
CA SER A 197 -11.85 -7.63 12.89
C SER A 197 -12.73 -7.93 11.69
N MET A 198 -12.40 -7.34 10.52
CA MET A 198 -13.19 -7.51 9.30
C MET A 198 -13.18 -8.94 8.77
N ALA A 199 -12.10 -9.70 8.92
CA ALA A 199 -12.04 -11.10 8.47
C ALA A 199 -13.11 -11.98 9.16
N ARG A 200 -13.39 -11.73 10.44
CA ARG A 200 -14.46 -12.43 11.17
C ARG A 200 -15.84 -12.04 10.67
N GLU A 201 -16.06 -10.77 10.39
CA GLU A 201 -17.32 -10.24 9.86
C GLU A 201 -17.60 -10.76 8.43
N LEU A 202 -16.56 -10.75 7.58
CA LEU A 202 -16.69 -10.99 6.15
C LEU A 202 -16.64 -12.48 5.76
N GLY A 203 -16.01 -13.30 6.60
CA GLY A 203 -15.86 -14.75 6.37
C GLY A 203 -17.15 -15.47 6.01
N PRO A 204 -18.28 -15.26 6.73
CA PRO A 204 -19.57 -15.88 6.39
C PRO A 204 -20.12 -15.52 5.00
N ARG A 205 -19.65 -14.39 4.40
CA ARG A 205 -19.97 -13.98 3.03
C ARG A 205 -19.01 -14.54 1.98
N GLY A 206 -17.96 -15.25 2.42
CA GLY A 206 -16.89 -15.73 1.53
C GLY A 206 -15.97 -14.61 1.01
N ILE A 207 -15.98 -13.43 1.63
CA ILE A 207 -15.09 -12.32 1.30
C ILE A 207 -13.83 -12.43 2.18
N ARG A 208 -12.65 -12.40 1.55
CA ARG A 208 -11.36 -12.50 2.25
C ARG A 208 -10.70 -11.12 2.33
N ILE A 209 -10.02 -10.87 3.43
CA ILE A 209 -9.25 -9.63 3.62
C ILE A 209 -7.91 -9.95 4.31
N ASN A 210 -6.80 -9.49 3.73
CA ASN A 210 -5.45 -9.75 4.22
C ASN A 210 -4.56 -8.52 4.07
N ASN A 211 -3.48 -8.47 4.84
CA ASN A 211 -2.39 -7.52 4.68
C ASN A 211 -1.19 -8.18 3.99
N VAL A 212 -0.51 -7.43 3.14
CA VAL A 212 0.89 -7.66 2.76
C VAL A 212 1.72 -6.63 3.51
N MET A 213 2.84 -7.06 4.09
CA MET A 213 3.78 -6.23 4.84
C MET A 213 5.14 -6.22 4.14
N PRO A 214 5.35 -5.33 3.17
CA PRO A 214 6.65 -5.18 2.53
C PRO A 214 7.69 -4.63 3.51
N GLY A 215 8.95 -5.00 3.29
CA GLY A 215 10.11 -4.27 3.78
C GLY A 215 10.52 -3.16 2.80
N ALA A 216 11.84 -3.00 2.60
CA ALA A 216 12.37 -2.09 1.60
C ALA A 216 12.04 -2.58 0.17
N VAL A 217 11.40 -1.70 -0.62
CA VAL A 217 11.03 -1.97 -2.03
C VAL A 217 11.58 -0.85 -2.90
N ASP A 218 12.22 -1.18 -4.01
CA ASP A 218 12.76 -0.21 -4.97
C ASP A 218 11.64 0.51 -5.71
N THR A 219 11.22 1.62 -5.14
CA THR A 219 10.16 2.48 -5.63
C THR A 219 10.70 3.91 -5.79
N PRO A 220 9.95 4.83 -6.43
CA PRO A 220 10.36 6.24 -6.52
C PRO A 220 10.72 6.89 -5.18
N ILE A 221 10.22 6.40 -4.06
CA ILE A 221 10.58 6.87 -2.72
C ILE A 221 12.07 6.66 -2.42
N LEU A 222 12.66 5.55 -2.89
CA LEU A 222 14.09 5.24 -2.68
C LEU A 222 15.03 5.90 -3.70
N LYS A 223 14.53 6.61 -4.71
CA LYS A 223 15.39 7.26 -5.74
C LYS A 223 16.33 8.30 -5.14
N ASN A 224 15.91 9.00 -4.10
CA ASN A 224 16.68 10.04 -3.44
C ASN A 224 17.53 9.54 -2.25
N VAL A 225 17.54 8.25 -1.99
CA VAL A 225 18.34 7.62 -0.94
C VAL A 225 19.76 7.39 -1.46
N SER A 226 20.77 7.74 -0.67
CA SER A 226 22.19 7.56 -1.05
C SER A 226 22.52 6.07 -1.28
N GLN A 227 23.51 5.81 -2.14
CA GLN A 227 23.97 4.44 -2.39
C GLN A 227 24.50 3.76 -1.12
N GLU A 228 25.15 4.52 -0.24
CA GLU A 228 25.65 4.02 1.04
C GLU A 228 24.48 3.52 1.92
N TRP A 229 23.41 4.29 2.03
CA TRP A 229 22.22 3.90 2.76
C TRP A 229 21.55 2.66 2.15
N LYS A 230 21.46 2.58 0.81
CA LYS A 230 20.95 1.39 0.12
C LYS A 230 21.80 0.16 0.43
N ASN A 231 23.11 0.31 0.45
CA ASN A 231 24.03 -0.80 0.80
C ASN A 231 23.82 -1.28 2.24
N GLN A 232 23.60 -0.36 3.20
CA GLN A 232 23.28 -0.71 4.57
C GLN A 232 21.93 -1.45 4.68
N MET A 233 20.92 -1.00 3.96
CA MET A 233 19.63 -1.71 3.88
C MET A 233 19.79 -3.11 3.31
N ILE A 234 20.54 -3.26 2.22
CA ILE A 234 20.81 -4.58 1.59
C ILE A 234 21.52 -5.50 2.56
N ALA A 235 22.52 -5.01 3.30
CA ALA A 235 23.28 -5.79 4.27
C ALA A 235 22.40 -6.34 5.42
N ALA A 236 21.30 -5.65 5.74
CA ALA A 236 20.33 -6.08 6.75
C ALA A 236 19.27 -7.05 6.21
N ILE A 237 19.21 -7.31 4.90
CA ILE A 237 18.23 -8.20 4.27
C ILE A 237 18.88 -9.56 3.98
N PRO A 238 18.49 -10.68 4.63
CA PRO A 238 19.06 -12.01 4.40
C PRO A 238 19.06 -12.48 2.94
N LEU A 239 18.04 -12.11 2.14
CA LEU A 239 18.01 -12.42 0.71
C LEU A 239 18.96 -11.54 -0.13
N GLY A 240 19.72 -10.62 0.47
CA GLY A 240 20.82 -9.88 -0.15
C GLY A 240 20.40 -8.84 -1.18
N ARG A 241 19.12 -8.43 -1.22
CA ARG A 241 18.64 -7.39 -2.14
C ARG A 241 17.42 -6.67 -1.60
N ILE A 242 17.20 -5.44 -2.02
CA ILE A 242 15.93 -4.72 -1.88
C ILE A 242 14.90 -5.40 -2.79
N ALA A 243 13.66 -5.50 -2.35
CA ALA A 243 12.58 -6.08 -3.16
C ALA A 243 12.25 -5.18 -4.35
N GLU A 244 11.92 -5.79 -5.48
CA GLU A 244 11.34 -5.10 -6.63
C GLU A 244 9.81 -5.00 -6.48
N PRO A 245 9.15 -4.00 -7.11
CA PRO A 245 7.70 -3.91 -7.11
C PRO A 245 6.99 -5.21 -7.55
N ASN A 246 7.59 -5.97 -8.47
CA ASN A 246 7.04 -7.24 -8.94
C ASN A 246 7.09 -8.36 -7.89
N ASP A 247 8.04 -8.33 -6.93
CA ASP A 247 8.05 -9.28 -5.82
C ASP A 247 6.77 -9.14 -4.99
N ILE A 248 6.40 -7.90 -4.68
CA ILE A 248 5.20 -7.58 -3.92
C ILE A 248 3.92 -7.84 -4.74
N ALA A 249 3.93 -7.49 -6.03
CA ALA A 249 2.81 -7.76 -6.92
C ALA A 249 2.49 -9.26 -7.02
N SER A 250 3.50 -10.13 -6.90
CA SER A 250 3.31 -11.58 -6.91
C SER A 250 2.58 -12.08 -5.67
N VAL A 251 2.93 -11.56 -4.48
CA VAL A 251 2.26 -11.89 -3.22
C VAL A 251 0.81 -11.37 -3.22
N VAL A 252 0.60 -10.13 -3.68
CA VAL A 252 -0.74 -9.54 -3.79
C VAL A 252 -1.62 -10.35 -4.74
N ALA A 253 -1.11 -10.73 -5.93
CA ALA A 253 -1.86 -11.51 -6.89
C ALA A 253 -2.22 -12.91 -6.34
N PHE A 254 -1.32 -13.56 -5.59
CA PHE A 254 -1.63 -14.81 -4.89
C PHE A 254 -2.77 -14.61 -3.87
N LEU A 255 -2.66 -13.64 -2.97
CA LEU A 255 -3.70 -13.39 -1.95
C LEU A 255 -5.06 -12.97 -2.55
N ALA A 256 -5.05 -12.26 -3.69
CA ALA A 256 -6.26 -11.86 -4.40
C ALA A 256 -6.91 -13.03 -5.17
N SER A 257 -6.18 -14.10 -5.46
CA SER A 257 -6.66 -15.24 -6.24
C SER A 257 -7.38 -16.30 -5.41
N ASP A 258 -8.03 -17.23 -6.09
CA ASP A 258 -8.71 -18.37 -5.45
C ASP A 258 -7.72 -19.39 -4.86
N GLU A 259 -6.42 -19.33 -5.24
CA GLU A 259 -5.35 -20.13 -4.64
C GLU A 259 -5.17 -19.83 -3.13
N ALA A 260 -5.53 -18.63 -2.69
CA ALA A 260 -5.51 -18.23 -1.29
C ALA A 260 -6.87 -18.39 -0.57
N ALA A 261 -7.72 -19.34 -1.00
CA ALA A 261 -9.09 -19.50 -0.53
C ALA A 261 -9.23 -19.68 1.00
N MET A 262 -8.22 -20.23 1.66
CA MET A 262 -8.20 -20.44 3.13
C MET A 262 -7.41 -19.37 3.89
N ILE A 263 -6.98 -18.28 3.22
CA ILE A 263 -6.20 -17.22 3.85
C ILE A 263 -7.09 -15.97 3.98
N THR A 264 -7.47 -15.64 5.22
CA THR A 264 -8.15 -14.40 5.58
C THR A 264 -7.74 -13.96 6.98
N GLY A 265 -7.67 -12.66 7.24
CA GLY A 265 -7.22 -12.11 8.52
C GLY A 265 -5.71 -12.18 8.74
N ALA A 266 -4.94 -12.52 7.71
CA ALA A 266 -3.51 -12.74 7.80
C ALA A 266 -2.69 -11.47 7.49
N ASP A 267 -1.51 -11.41 8.11
CA ASP A 267 -0.44 -10.46 7.84
C ASP A 267 0.71 -11.20 7.16
N ILE A 268 0.89 -11.03 5.86
CA ILE A 268 1.94 -11.72 5.09
C ILE A 268 3.15 -10.81 4.95
N VAL A 269 4.23 -11.18 5.64
CA VAL A 269 5.50 -10.45 5.59
C VAL A 269 6.26 -10.80 4.30
N ALA A 270 6.64 -9.77 3.54
CA ALA A 270 7.37 -9.88 2.26
C ALA A 270 8.55 -8.90 2.26
N ASN A 271 9.62 -9.23 3.00
CA ASN A 271 10.71 -8.31 3.32
C ASN A 271 12.12 -8.91 3.15
N GLY A 272 12.23 -10.09 2.53
CA GLY A 272 13.52 -10.76 2.33
C GLY A 272 14.18 -11.24 3.61
N GLY A 273 13.45 -11.34 4.73
CA GLY A 273 13.95 -11.78 6.02
C GLY A 273 14.53 -10.66 6.90
N SER A 274 14.36 -9.39 6.54
CA SER A 274 14.86 -8.26 7.34
C SER A 274 14.17 -8.13 8.70
N TYR A 275 12.98 -8.69 8.85
CA TYR A 275 12.23 -8.74 10.11
C TYR A 275 11.38 -10.01 10.15
N PHE A 276 11.32 -10.65 11.31
CA PHE A 276 10.50 -11.85 11.56
C PHE A 276 9.36 -11.50 12.55
N LYS A 277 8.19 -12.08 12.31
CA LYS A 277 7.01 -11.93 13.18
C LYS A 277 6.98 -13.07 14.19
#